data_d7c361a81e5ff66c8a107d7d2a5155ef
#
_entry.id   d7c361a81e5ff66c8a107d7d2a5155ef
#
_cell.length_a   1.000
_cell.length_b   1.000
_cell.length_c   1.000
_cell.angle_alpha   90.00
_cell.angle_beta   90.00
_cell.angle_gamma   90.00
#
_symmetry.space_group_name_H-M   'P 1'
#
loop_
_entity.id
_entity.type
_entity.pdbx_description
1 polymer ?
#
loop_
_entity_poly.entity_id
_entity_poly.type
_entity_poly.pdbx_seq_one_letter_code
_entity_poly.pdbx_strand_id
1 'polypeptide(L)'
;MNKGWKYGIGLGMVIVLLFMANLLIGSVPIPVSDVFSILMGHEGEKASWSFIVWESRLPQALTALFCGGALAVCGLMLQTAFKNPLAGPSILGINSGASLGVAFVMLFFGGSISAGTFSLSGFFSVLAGAFVGAMLIMGLILFFSTLLKSNVMLLITGIMIGYIASSAIALLNFFATAEGVQSYMVWGLGNFGGVSLQQMPAFALVTVAGLFGSLLLIKPLNALLLGERYAENLGINIRYVRNWLLGITGLLTAITTAFCGPVAFIGLAVPHIARMVLRTANHNSLLPVTILSGGAVALLCNLICVLPGEAGIIPLNAVTPIIGAPVIIYVIVSQRGPQRFN
;
A
#
# COMPACT_ATOMS: atom_id res chain seq x y z
N MET A 1 4.26 -17.95 -26.42
CA MET A 1 4.17 -16.71 -25.61
C MET A 1 3.52 -17.05 -24.26
N ASN A 2 4.26 -16.91 -23.16
CA ASN A 2 3.79 -17.28 -21.82
C ASN A 2 2.49 -16.54 -21.46
N LYS A 3 1.51 -17.22 -20.84
CA LYS A 3 0.22 -16.60 -20.43
C LYS A 3 0.43 -15.31 -19.64
N GLY A 4 1.44 -15.28 -18.75
CA GLY A 4 1.78 -14.09 -17.97
C GLY A 4 2.12 -12.86 -18.80
N TRP A 5 2.79 -13.02 -19.94
CA TRP A 5 3.14 -11.91 -20.82
C TRP A 5 1.92 -11.29 -21.52
N LYS A 6 0.96 -12.11 -21.95
CA LYS A 6 -0.30 -11.62 -22.56
C LYS A 6 -1.12 -10.79 -21.56
N TYR A 7 -1.25 -11.31 -20.33
CA TYR A 7 -1.95 -10.58 -19.27
C TYR A 7 -1.18 -9.31 -18.85
N GLY A 8 0.16 -9.35 -18.83
CA GLY A 8 0.97 -8.17 -18.55
C GLY A 8 0.76 -7.04 -19.54
N ILE A 9 0.70 -7.34 -20.85
CA ILE A 9 0.41 -6.34 -21.90
C ILE A 9 -1.01 -5.78 -21.73
N GLY A 10 -2.01 -6.65 -21.51
CA GLY A 10 -3.39 -6.22 -21.30
C GLY A 10 -3.54 -5.30 -20.08
N LEU A 11 -2.90 -5.66 -18.95
CA LEU A 11 -2.87 -4.80 -17.76
C LEU A 11 -2.11 -3.49 -18.01
N GLY A 12 -1.02 -3.52 -18.77
CA GLY A 12 -0.31 -2.31 -19.17
C GLY A 12 -1.22 -1.33 -19.92
N MET A 13 -2.02 -1.82 -20.86
CA MET A 13 -3.00 -0.99 -21.58
C MET A 13 -4.07 -0.44 -20.62
N VAL A 14 -4.59 -1.27 -19.71
CA VAL A 14 -5.57 -0.83 -18.69
C VAL A 14 -4.97 0.25 -17.78
N ILE A 15 -3.71 0.09 -17.36
CA ILE A 15 -3.01 1.10 -16.53
C ILE A 15 -2.89 2.41 -17.29
N VAL A 16 -2.47 2.38 -18.56
CA VAL A 16 -2.38 3.61 -19.39
C VAL A 16 -3.73 4.30 -19.51
N LEU A 17 -4.80 3.55 -19.78
CA LEU A 17 -6.15 4.11 -19.88
C LEU A 17 -6.62 4.71 -18.55
N LEU A 18 -6.42 3.99 -17.43
CA LEU A 18 -6.81 4.49 -16.11
C LEU A 18 -5.95 5.67 -15.67
N PHE A 19 -4.65 5.68 -16.00
CA PHE A 19 -3.75 6.79 -15.71
C PHE A 19 -4.18 8.05 -16.47
N MET A 20 -4.44 7.92 -17.76
CA MET A 20 -4.98 9.03 -18.56
C MET A 20 -6.34 9.51 -18.04
N ALA A 21 -7.23 8.59 -17.66
CA ALA A 21 -8.50 8.95 -17.04
C ALA A 21 -8.32 9.77 -15.75
N ASN A 22 -7.35 9.41 -14.90
CA ASN A 22 -7.03 10.16 -13.68
C ASN A 22 -6.46 11.56 -13.98
N LEU A 23 -5.79 11.77 -15.11
CA LEU A 23 -5.33 13.09 -15.53
C LEU A 23 -6.47 13.94 -16.11
N LEU A 24 -7.41 13.32 -16.81
CA LEU A 24 -8.53 14.00 -17.46
C LEU A 24 -9.67 14.31 -16.51
N ILE A 25 -10.01 13.37 -15.62
CA ILE A 25 -11.15 13.45 -14.70
C ILE A 25 -10.67 13.88 -13.32
N GLY A 26 -11.33 14.85 -12.71
CA GLY A 26 -11.02 15.35 -11.36
C GLY A 26 -12.13 16.25 -10.85
N SER A 27 -11.97 16.76 -9.63
CA SER A 27 -12.96 17.65 -8.97
C SER A 27 -13.21 18.96 -9.73
N VAL A 28 -12.21 19.45 -10.49
CA VAL A 28 -12.35 20.61 -11.35
C VAL A 28 -12.46 20.15 -12.80
N PRO A 29 -13.52 20.49 -13.54
CA PRO A 29 -13.64 20.16 -14.95
C PRO A 29 -12.63 20.97 -15.77
N ILE A 30 -11.70 20.30 -16.44
CA ILE A 30 -10.74 20.88 -17.38
C ILE A 30 -10.99 20.24 -18.75
N PRO A 31 -11.12 21.04 -19.83
CA PRO A 31 -11.27 20.50 -21.18
C PRO A 31 -10.15 19.55 -21.54
N VAL A 32 -10.47 18.48 -22.25
CA VAL A 32 -9.49 17.44 -22.64
C VAL A 32 -8.36 18.05 -23.50
N SER A 33 -8.68 18.99 -24.39
CA SER A 33 -7.71 19.73 -25.20
C SER A 33 -6.66 20.44 -24.36
N ASP A 34 -7.11 21.11 -23.27
CA ASP A 34 -6.22 21.85 -22.39
C ASP A 34 -5.32 20.93 -21.57
N VAL A 35 -5.85 19.79 -21.08
CA VAL A 35 -5.01 18.80 -20.38
C VAL A 35 -3.90 18.30 -21.30
N PHE A 36 -4.19 17.97 -22.57
CA PHE A 36 -3.15 17.55 -23.51
C PHE A 36 -2.17 18.69 -23.85
N SER A 37 -2.67 19.92 -24.03
CA SER A 37 -1.83 21.11 -24.25
C SER A 37 -0.84 21.32 -23.09
N ILE A 38 -1.33 21.25 -21.84
CA ILE A 38 -0.53 21.39 -20.62
C ILE A 38 0.53 20.27 -20.52
N LEU A 39 0.16 19.02 -20.82
CA LEU A 39 1.10 17.90 -20.81
C LEU A 39 2.20 18.03 -21.90
N MET A 40 1.92 18.73 -23.00
CA MET A 40 2.89 19.05 -24.04
C MET A 40 3.76 20.27 -23.72
N GLY A 41 3.57 20.89 -22.54
CA GLY A 41 4.36 22.04 -22.09
C GLY A 41 3.83 23.40 -22.57
N HIS A 42 2.61 23.47 -23.09
CA HIS A 42 1.95 24.73 -23.42
C HIS A 42 1.14 25.23 -22.20
N GLU A 43 0.93 26.53 -22.12
CA GLU A 43 0.03 27.10 -21.11
C GLU A 43 -1.41 26.75 -21.46
N GLY A 44 -2.20 26.31 -20.46
CA GLY A 44 -3.64 26.14 -20.61
C GLY A 44 -4.34 27.51 -20.60
N GLU A 45 -5.62 27.56 -21.01
CA GLU A 45 -6.43 28.77 -21.02
C GLU A 45 -6.45 29.48 -19.64
N LYS A 46 -6.35 28.69 -18.54
CA LYS A 46 -6.24 29.22 -17.17
C LYS A 46 -4.96 28.70 -16.51
N ALA A 47 -4.16 29.59 -15.93
CA ALA A 47 -2.92 29.23 -15.22
C ALA A 47 -3.18 28.22 -14.07
N SER A 48 -4.36 28.30 -13.41
CA SER A 48 -4.77 27.35 -12.37
C SER A 48 -4.89 25.89 -12.87
N TRP A 49 -5.20 25.68 -14.15
CA TRP A 49 -5.33 24.35 -14.73
C TRP A 49 -3.98 23.65 -14.86
N SER A 50 -2.94 24.39 -15.25
CA SER A 50 -1.56 23.86 -15.29
C SER A 50 -1.11 23.42 -13.91
N PHE A 51 -1.38 24.22 -12.87
CA PHE A 51 -1.09 23.85 -11.49
C PHE A 51 -1.84 22.57 -11.06
N ILE A 52 -3.15 22.46 -11.36
CA ILE A 52 -3.97 21.29 -11.01
C ILE A 52 -3.43 20.02 -11.69
N VAL A 53 -3.06 20.11 -12.97
CA VAL A 53 -2.55 18.93 -13.71
C VAL A 53 -1.20 18.50 -13.17
N TRP A 54 -0.23 19.42 -13.01
CA TRP A 54 1.14 19.10 -12.62
C TRP A 54 1.31 18.85 -11.12
N GLU A 55 0.69 19.66 -10.26
CA GLU A 55 0.93 19.62 -8.81
C GLU A 55 -0.13 18.77 -8.05
N SER A 56 -1.23 18.39 -8.70
CA SER A 56 -2.27 17.58 -8.05
C SER A 56 -2.52 16.26 -8.79
N ARG A 57 -3.02 16.29 -10.03
CA ARG A 57 -3.48 15.08 -10.72
C ARG A 57 -2.35 14.10 -11.06
N LEU A 58 -1.25 14.61 -11.59
CA LEU A 58 -0.10 13.78 -11.98
C LEU A 58 0.56 13.12 -10.78
N PRO A 59 0.94 13.83 -9.69
CA PRO A 59 1.49 13.20 -8.51
C PRO A 59 0.52 12.20 -7.86
N GLN A 60 -0.77 12.52 -7.82
CA GLN A 60 -1.79 11.64 -7.26
C GLN A 60 -1.94 10.34 -8.05
N ALA A 61 -1.95 10.40 -9.39
CA ALA A 61 -2.01 9.23 -10.25
C ALA A 61 -0.74 8.36 -10.13
N LEU A 62 0.45 8.99 -10.09
CA LEU A 62 1.72 8.28 -9.86
C LEU A 62 1.75 7.61 -8.49
N THR A 63 1.30 8.32 -7.44
CA THR A 63 1.22 7.79 -6.08
C THR A 63 0.30 6.59 -6.03
N ALA A 64 -0.89 6.65 -6.65
CA ALA A 64 -1.82 5.53 -6.73
C ALA A 64 -1.16 4.31 -7.40
N LEU A 65 -0.48 4.52 -8.53
CA LEU A 65 0.20 3.46 -9.27
C LEU A 65 1.26 2.75 -8.41
N PHE A 66 2.17 3.50 -7.80
CA PHE A 66 3.25 2.96 -6.99
C PHE A 66 2.74 2.34 -5.68
N CYS A 67 1.85 3.02 -4.96
CA CYS A 67 1.26 2.54 -3.72
C CYS A 67 0.47 1.24 -3.94
N GLY A 68 -0.36 1.19 -5.00
CA GLY A 68 -1.13 0.01 -5.34
C GLY A 68 -0.26 -1.21 -5.62
N GLY A 69 0.79 -1.04 -6.44
CA GLY A 69 1.77 -2.09 -6.73
C GLY A 69 2.52 -2.56 -5.50
N ALA A 70 2.97 -1.62 -4.65
CA ALA A 70 3.69 -1.91 -3.42
C ALA A 70 2.83 -2.71 -2.43
N LEU A 71 1.62 -2.24 -2.13
CA LEU A 71 0.74 -2.94 -1.19
C LEU A 71 0.31 -4.31 -1.71
N ALA A 72 0.04 -4.44 -3.01
CA ALA A 72 -0.34 -5.71 -3.62
C ALA A 72 0.77 -6.75 -3.50
N VAL A 73 2.02 -6.38 -3.77
CA VAL A 73 3.15 -7.30 -3.65
C VAL A 73 3.44 -7.67 -2.20
N CYS A 74 3.29 -6.72 -1.26
CA CYS A 74 3.38 -7.00 0.17
C CYS A 74 2.37 -8.08 0.57
N GLY A 75 1.12 -7.94 0.14
CA GLY A 75 0.09 -8.95 0.38
C GLY A 75 0.45 -10.31 -0.21
N LEU A 76 0.89 -10.37 -1.47
CA LEU A 76 1.29 -11.63 -2.12
C LEU A 76 2.41 -12.33 -1.35
N MET A 77 3.45 -11.60 -0.96
CA MET A 77 4.58 -12.15 -0.21
C MET A 77 4.14 -12.69 1.14
N LEU A 78 3.33 -11.94 1.88
CA LEU A 78 2.82 -12.37 3.20
C LEU A 78 1.88 -13.57 3.09
N GLN A 79 0.96 -13.59 2.12
CA GLN A 79 0.07 -14.73 1.88
C GLN A 79 0.85 -16.01 1.59
N THR A 80 1.94 -15.89 0.83
CA THR A 80 2.81 -17.05 0.53
C THR A 80 3.61 -17.48 1.75
N ALA A 81 4.26 -16.54 2.46
CA ALA A 81 5.10 -16.86 3.62
C ALA A 81 4.31 -17.45 4.79
N PHE A 82 3.13 -16.89 5.06
CA PHE A 82 2.27 -17.36 6.14
C PHE A 82 1.32 -18.50 5.75
N LYS A 83 1.31 -18.90 4.47
CA LYS A 83 0.34 -19.85 3.90
C LYS A 83 -1.09 -19.52 4.31
N ASN A 84 -1.39 -18.25 4.39
CA ASN A 84 -2.68 -17.72 4.79
C ASN A 84 -3.19 -16.75 3.72
N PRO A 85 -4.29 -17.06 3.04
CA PRO A 85 -4.84 -16.21 1.99
C PRO A 85 -5.32 -14.85 2.50
N LEU A 86 -5.54 -14.73 3.81
CA LEU A 86 -5.97 -13.49 4.46
C LEU A 86 -4.80 -12.66 5.01
N ALA A 87 -3.55 -13.12 4.89
CA ALA A 87 -2.40 -12.36 5.35
C ALA A 87 -2.21 -11.10 4.51
N GLY A 88 -1.98 -9.98 5.17
CA GLY A 88 -1.75 -8.69 4.56
C GLY A 88 -0.92 -7.76 5.46
N PRO A 89 -0.41 -6.63 4.93
CA PRO A 89 0.46 -5.73 5.69
C PRO A 89 -0.17 -5.20 6.98
N SER A 90 -1.47 -4.96 6.96
CA SER A 90 -2.24 -4.48 8.13
C SER A 90 -2.27 -5.47 9.28
N ILE A 91 -2.23 -6.78 8.99
CA ILE A 91 -2.31 -7.83 10.02
C ILE A 91 -1.03 -7.92 10.85
N LEU A 92 0.13 -7.57 10.27
CA LEU A 92 1.40 -7.52 11.00
C LEU A 92 1.52 -6.31 11.93
N GLY A 93 0.50 -5.45 12.01
CA GLY A 93 0.51 -4.28 12.90
C GLY A 93 1.36 -3.10 12.39
N ILE A 94 1.96 -3.18 11.21
CA ILE A 94 2.82 -2.11 10.66
C ILE A 94 2.02 -0.82 10.45
N ASN A 95 0.81 -0.94 9.88
CA ASN A 95 -0.11 0.19 9.74
C ASN A 95 -0.52 0.77 11.11
N SER A 96 -0.74 -0.09 12.11
CA SER A 96 -1.05 0.36 13.47
C SER A 96 0.13 1.12 14.10
N GLY A 97 1.37 0.69 13.80
CA GLY A 97 2.57 1.41 14.18
C GLY A 97 2.66 2.79 13.56
N ALA A 98 2.44 2.88 12.24
CA ALA A 98 2.38 4.17 11.55
C ALA A 98 1.29 5.08 12.14
N SER A 99 0.09 4.53 12.35
CA SER A 99 -1.03 5.27 12.96
C SER A 99 -0.73 5.74 14.38
N LEU A 100 -0.03 4.93 15.18
CA LEU A 100 0.42 5.32 16.52
C LEU A 100 1.43 6.47 16.45
N GLY A 101 2.41 6.39 15.56
CA GLY A 101 3.38 7.47 15.35
C GLY A 101 2.73 8.78 14.94
N VAL A 102 1.75 8.74 14.04
CA VAL A 102 0.96 9.93 13.65
C VAL A 102 0.10 10.42 14.81
N ALA A 103 -0.51 9.53 15.59
CA ALA A 103 -1.27 9.89 16.77
C ALA A 103 -0.40 10.67 17.80
N PHE A 104 0.83 10.22 18.03
CA PHE A 104 1.76 10.98 18.87
C PHE A 104 2.02 12.38 18.32
N VAL A 105 2.25 12.51 17.01
CA VAL A 105 2.50 13.81 16.39
C VAL A 105 1.28 14.73 16.42
N MET A 106 0.13 14.24 15.99
CA MET A 106 -1.08 15.08 15.86
C MET A 106 -1.80 15.32 17.19
N LEU A 107 -1.91 14.29 18.05
CA LEU A 107 -2.73 14.33 19.24
C LEU A 107 -1.95 14.79 20.47
N PHE A 108 -0.66 14.42 20.59
CA PHE A 108 0.16 14.77 21.75
C PHE A 108 1.01 16.02 21.51
N PHE A 109 1.67 16.13 20.33
CA PHE A 109 2.53 17.25 19.99
C PHE A 109 1.84 18.37 19.21
N GLY A 110 0.54 18.30 18.96
CA GLY A 110 -0.20 19.33 18.24
C GLY A 110 0.23 19.54 16.77
N GLY A 111 0.72 18.50 16.12
CA GLY A 111 1.14 18.53 14.70
C GLY A 111 2.56 19.02 14.43
N SER A 112 3.35 19.33 15.47
CA SER A 112 4.74 19.76 15.31
C SER A 112 5.67 19.10 16.34
N ILE A 113 6.90 18.80 15.94
CA ILE A 113 7.93 18.26 16.81
C ILE A 113 9.07 19.28 16.88
N SER A 114 9.38 19.77 18.08
CA SER A 114 10.47 20.72 18.30
C SER A 114 11.43 20.18 19.34
N ALA A 115 12.75 20.19 19.03
CA ALA A 115 13.81 19.79 19.92
C ALA A 115 14.99 20.78 19.76
N GLY A 116 15.11 21.74 20.66
CA GLY A 116 16.11 22.79 20.60
C GLY A 116 15.95 23.68 19.35
N THR A 117 17.00 23.77 18.52
CA THR A 117 16.98 24.51 17.25
C THR A 117 16.33 23.75 16.08
N PHE A 118 16.04 22.46 16.27
CA PHE A 118 15.41 21.62 15.25
C PHE A 118 13.89 21.63 15.44
N SER A 119 13.17 22.03 14.40
CA SER A 119 11.70 21.97 14.38
C SER A 119 11.19 21.33 13.10
N LEU A 120 10.35 20.30 13.24
CA LEU A 120 9.58 19.70 12.15
C LEU A 120 8.11 20.05 12.39
N SER A 121 7.49 20.68 11.41
CA SER A 121 6.08 21.08 11.51
C SER A 121 5.27 20.58 10.33
N GLY A 122 3.95 20.48 10.54
CA GLY A 122 3.00 20.11 9.51
C GLY A 122 3.23 18.70 8.93
N PHE A 123 3.17 18.60 7.61
CA PHE A 123 3.24 17.32 6.90
C PHE A 123 4.50 16.50 7.19
N PHE A 124 5.68 17.14 7.30
CA PHE A 124 6.94 16.43 7.53
C PHE A 124 7.01 15.76 8.91
N SER A 125 6.42 16.36 9.94
CA SER A 125 6.36 15.74 11.28
C SER A 125 5.45 14.52 11.27
N VAL A 126 4.31 14.59 10.59
CA VAL A 126 3.37 13.47 10.42
C VAL A 126 4.02 12.34 9.64
N LEU A 127 4.69 12.66 8.52
CA LEU A 127 5.42 11.69 7.71
C LEU A 127 6.51 10.97 8.53
N ALA A 128 7.32 11.73 9.28
CA ALA A 128 8.36 11.18 10.14
C ALA A 128 7.76 10.29 11.25
N GLY A 129 6.69 10.75 11.91
CA GLY A 129 5.98 10.00 12.92
C GLY A 129 5.43 8.68 12.40
N ALA A 130 4.76 8.71 11.24
CA ALA A 130 4.23 7.51 10.59
C ALA A 130 5.35 6.52 10.24
N PHE A 131 6.43 7.00 9.64
CA PHE A 131 7.56 6.16 9.23
C PHE A 131 8.28 5.54 10.43
N VAL A 132 8.58 6.34 11.45
CA VAL A 132 9.22 5.86 12.68
C VAL A 132 8.33 4.84 13.40
N GLY A 133 7.04 5.13 13.55
CA GLY A 133 6.09 4.20 14.17
C GLY A 133 5.99 2.87 13.43
N ALA A 134 5.93 2.90 12.08
CA ALA A 134 5.93 1.71 11.25
C ALA A 134 7.23 0.92 11.40
N MET A 135 8.39 1.60 11.38
CA MET A 135 9.70 0.98 11.51
C MET A 135 9.92 0.35 12.90
N LEU A 136 9.42 0.96 13.97
CA LEU A 136 9.45 0.39 15.32
C LEU A 136 8.68 -0.92 15.39
N ILE A 137 7.44 -0.95 14.89
CA ILE A 137 6.65 -2.19 14.85
C ILE A 137 7.31 -3.22 13.95
N MET A 138 7.85 -2.82 12.81
CA MET A 138 8.60 -3.74 11.94
C MET A 138 9.82 -4.32 12.67
N GLY A 139 10.58 -3.50 13.40
CA GLY A 139 11.71 -3.96 14.21
C GLY A 139 11.28 -4.99 15.27
N LEU A 140 10.14 -4.76 15.95
CA LEU A 140 9.56 -5.72 16.87
C LEU A 140 9.17 -7.03 16.17
N ILE A 141 8.53 -6.97 15.02
CA ILE A 141 8.15 -8.16 14.25
C ILE A 141 9.39 -8.94 13.80
N LEU A 142 10.43 -8.25 13.32
CA LEU A 142 11.70 -8.89 12.97
C LEU A 142 12.37 -9.53 14.19
N PHE A 143 12.36 -8.86 15.34
CA PHE A 143 12.87 -9.41 16.59
C PHE A 143 12.11 -10.70 16.97
N PHE A 144 10.76 -10.66 17.01
CA PHE A 144 9.96 -11.84 17.29
C PHE A 144 10.11 -12.93 16.21
N SER A 145 10.36 -12.56 14.96
CA SER A 145 10.66 -13.53 13.88
C SER A 145 11.91 -14.35 14.15
N THR A 146 12.86 -13.86 14.93
CA THR A 146 14.05 -14.63 15.34
C THR A 146 13.76 -15.60 16.48
N LEU A 147 12.80 -15.27 17.36
CA LEU A 147 12.44 -16.05 18.54
C LEU A 147 11.37 -17.12 18.21
N LEU A 148 10.40 -16.75 17.38
CA LEU A 148 9.25 -17.61 17.04
C LEU A 148 9.55 -18.44 15.79
N LYS A 149 9.42 -19.77 15.95
CA LYS A 149 9.59 -20.72 14.84
C LYS A 149 8.31 -20.87 13.98
N SER A 150 7.15 -20.54 14.55
CA SER A 150 5.85 -20.69 13.88
C SER A 150 5.40 -19.39 13.22
N ASN A 151 5.11 -19.47 11.94
CA ASN A 151 4.55 -18.34 11.19
C ASN A 151 3.18 -17.89 11.76
N VAL A 152 2.36 -18.83 12.24
CA VAL A 152 1.07 -18.52 12.87
C VAL A 152 1.26 -17.73 14.16
N MET A 153 2.23 -18.12 15.02
CA MET A 153 2.53 -17.37 16.24
C MET A 153 3.03 -15.96 15.92
N LEU A 154 3.86 -15.80 14.89
CA LEU A 154 4.33 -14.48 14.47
C LEU A 154 3.17 -13.60 13.99
N LEU A 155 2.23 -14.16 13.26
CA LEU A 155 1.03 -13.44 12.81
C LEU A 155 0.16 -13.00 14.00
N ILE A 156 -0.07 -13.89 14.96
CA ILE A 156 -0.82 -13.57 16.20
C ILE A 156 -0.11 -12.47 16.97
N THR A 157 1.22 -12.54 17.09
CA THR A 157 2.03 -11.51 17.75
C THR A 157 1.85 -10.16 17.07
N GLY A 158 1.85 -10.10 15.73
CA GLY A 158 1.57 -8.87 14.98
C GLY A 158 0.19 -8.28 15.29
N ILE A 159 -0.84 -9.13 15.36
CA ILE A 159 -2.19 -8.71 15.73
C ILE A 159 -2.22 -8.15 17.16
N MET A 160 -1.58 -8.80 18.13
CA MET A 160 -1.53 -8.34 19.52
C MET A 160 -0.80 -7.00 19.64
N ILE A 161 0.33 -6.82 18.93
CA ILE A 161 1.03 -5.54 18.85
C ILE A 161 0.10 -4.45 18.27
N GLY A 162 -0.66 -4.79 17.22
CA GLY A 162 -1.66 -3.90 16.63
C GLY A 162 -2.73 -3.47 17.65
N TYR A 163 -3.21 -4.37 18.50
CA TYR A 163 -4.15 -4.05 19.56
C TYR A 163 -3.55 -3.13 20.63
N ILE A 164 -2.30 -3.36 21.02
CA ILE A 164 -1.59 -2.47 21.96
C ILE A 164 -1.47 -1.06 21.36
N ALA A 165 -1.08 -0.95 20.09
CA ALA A 165 -1.01 0.32 19.40
C ALA A 165 -2.38 1.01 19.32
N SER A 166 -3.45 0.27 19.03
CA SER A 166 -4.82 0.80 18.98
C SER A 166 -5.29 1.30 20.35
N SER A 167 -4.95 0.60 21.43
CA SER A 167 -5.27 1.03 22.79
C SER A 167 -4.52 2.32 23.17
N ALA A 168 -3.24 2.43 22.77
CA ALA A 168 -2.47 3.65 22.98
C ALA A 168 -3.05 4.84 22.18
N ILE A 169 -3.48 4.60 20.94
CA ILE A 169 -4.17 5.62 20.12
C ILE A 169 -5.47 6.07 20.80
N ALA A 170 -6.25 5.14 21.34
CA ALA A 170 -7.49 5.47 22.04
C ALA A 170 -7.23 6.36 23.27
N LEU A 171 -6.18 6.09 24.05
CA LEU A 171 -5.77 6.95 25.16
C LEU A 171 -5.35 8.34 24.67
N LEU A 172 -4.55 8.44 23.60
CA LEU A 172 -4.14 9.72 23.02
C LEU A 172 -5.36 10.53 22.55
N ASN A 173 -6.32 9.89 21.88
CA ASN A 173 -7.55 10.53 21.43
C ASN A 173 -8.39 11.06 22.61
N PHE A 174 -8.44 10.33 23.75
CA PHE A 174 -9.19 10.75 24.92
C PHE A 174 -8.67 12.07 25.54
N PHE A 175 -7.35 12.29 25.50
CA PHE A 175 -6.72 13.49 26.03
C PHE A 175 -6.50 14.61 25.00
N ALA A 176 -6.77 14.35 23.73
CA ALA A 176 -6.48 15.28 22.65
C ALA A 176 -7.55 16.36 22.50
N THR A 177 -7.19 17.43 21.78
CA THR A 177 -8.14 18.47 21.34
C THR A 177 -9.05 17.95 20.23
N ALA A 178 -10.25 18.53 20.09
CA ALA A 178 -11.17 18.16 19.02
C ALA A 178 -10.56 18.33 17.63
N GLU A 179 -9.77 19.39 17.41
CA GLU A 179 -9.06 19.69 16.15
C GLU A 179 -7.99 18.63 15.84
N GLY A 180 -7.23 18.19 16.86
CA GLY A 180 -6.24 17.12 16.72
C GLY A 180 -6.89 15.80 16.34
N VAL A 181 -8.00 15.44 17.00
CA VAL A 181 -8.77 14.23 16.69
C VAL A 181 -9.32 14.28 15.27
N GLN A 182 -9.88 15.43 14.84
CA GLN A 182 -10.39 15.60 13.47
C GLN A 182 -9.26 15.44 12.44
N SER A 183 -8.11 16.07 12.66
CA SER A 183 -6.95 15.97 11.75
C SER A 183 -6.44 14.54 11.65
N TYR A 184 -6.36 13.83 12.78
CA TYR A 184 -5.97 12.42 12.81
C TYR A 184 -6.97 11.52 12.07
N MET A 185 -8.28 11.75 12.26
CA MET A 185 -9.32 11.01 11.54
C MET A 185 -9.23 11.22 10.02
N VAL A 186 -9.06 12.46 9.58
CA VAL A 186 -8.91 12.79 8.14
C VAL A 186 -7.68 12.09 7.54
N TRP A 187 -6.54 12.09 8.25
CA TRP A 187 -5.36 11.35 7.80
C TRP A 187 -5.64 9.85 7.70
N GLY A 188 -6.36 9.29 8.68
CA GLY A 188 -6.73 7.87 8.72
C GLY A 188 -7.66 7.41 7.61
N LEU A 189 -8.35 8.33 6.95
CA LEU A 189 -9.21 8.03 5.79
C LEU A 189 -8.41 7.63 4.55
N GLY A 190 -7.12 7.97 4.50
CA GLY A 190 -6.22 7.67 3.40
C GLY A 190 -6.54 8.45 2.12
N ASN A 191 -5.50 8.84 1.42
CA ASN A 191 -5.61 9.46 0.09
C ASN A 191 -4.29 9.29 -0.68
N PHE A 192 -4.32 9.43 -2.01
CA PHE A 192 -3.12 9.41 -2.84
C PHE A 192 -2.55 10.81 -3.14
N GLY A 193 -3.21 11.87 -2.66
CA GLY A 193 -2.77 13.25 -2.84
C GLY A 193 -1.72 13.72 -1.83
N GLY A 194 -1.24 12.86 -0.95
CA GLY A 194 -0.25 13.21 0.09
C GLY A 194 1.19 13.36 -0.41
N VAL A 195 1.49 13.00 -1.66
CA VAL A 195 2.82 13.10 -2.26
C VAL A 195 2.86 14.28 -3.23
N SER A 196 3.66 15.30 -2.93
CA SER A 196 3.90 16.40 -3.86
C SER A 196 4.88 15.99 -4.98
N LEU A 197 4.89 16.76 -6.08
CA LEU A 197 5.81 16.49 -7.19
C LEU A 197 7.28 16.53 -6.74
N GLN A 198 7.64 17.39 -5.78
CA GLN A 198 8.98 17.48 -5.21
C GLN A 198 9.37 16.24 -4.37
N GLN A 199 8.40 15.59 -3.75
CA GLN A 199 8.62 14.39 -2.92
C GLN A 199 8.54 13.10 -3.75
N MET A 200 7.94 13.17 -4.94
CA MET A 200 7.73 12.02 -5.82
C MET A 200 9.02 11.23 -6.13
N PRO A 201 10.18 11.85 -6.43
CA PRO A 201 11.40 11.10 -6.70
C PRO A 201 11.84 10.24 -5.51
N ALA A 202 11.76 10.76 -4.28
CA ALA A 202 12.12 10.00 -3.07
C ALA A 202 11.13 8.86 -2.81
N PHE A 203 9.83 9.13 -2.91
CA PHE A 203 8.78 8.13 -2.78
C PHE A 203 8.92 7.01 -3.83
N ALA A 204 9.10 7.38 -5.10
CA ALA A 204 9.26 6.45 -6.20
C ALA A 204 10.54 5.61 -6.06
N LEU A 205 11.67 6.24 -5.67
CA LEU A 205 12.94 5.53 -5.49
C LEU A 205 12.81 4.41 -4.45
N VAL A 206 12.28 4.72 -3.26
CA VAL A 206 12.11 3.74 -2.18
C VAL A 206 11.13 2.65 -2.58
N THR A 207 10.02 3.03 -3.22
CA THR A 207 8.99 2.08 -3.66
C THR A 207 9.54 1.16 -4.74
N VAL A 208 10.20 1.69 -5.77
CA VAL A 208 10.79 0.89 -6.86
C VAL A 208 11.90 -0.01 -6.33
N ALA A 209 12.76 0.47 -5.41
CA ALA A 209 13.78 -0.35 -4.77
C ALA A 209 13.16 -1.52 -4.00
N GLY A 210 12.10 -1.30 -3.24
CA GLY A 210 11.35 -2.36 -2.55
C GLY A 210 10.67 -3.34 -3.51
N LEU A 211 10.07 -2.85 -4.59
CA LEU A 211 9.49 -3.69 -5.65
C LEU A 211 10.57 -4.54 -6.33
N PHE A 212 11.72 -3.95 -6.64
CA PHE A 212 12.85 -4.69 -7.20
C PHE A 212 13.35 -5.76 -6.22
N GLY A 213 13.49 -5.42 -4.93
CA GLY A 213 13.83 -6.37 -3.87
C GLY A 213 12.86 -7.56 -3.80
N SER A 214 11.56 -7.31 -4.01
CA SER A 214 10.54 -8.37 -4.05
C SER A 214 10.74 -9.33 -5.24
N LEU A 215 11.20 -8.84 -6.40
CA LEU A 215 11.51 -9.68 -7.56
C LEU A 215 12.65 -10.66 -7.28
N LEU A 216 13.62 -10.28 -6.46
CA LEU A 216 14.72 -11.16 -6.06
C LEU A 216 14.25 -12.34 -5.21
N LEU A 217 13.09 -12.20 -4.55
CA LEU A 217 12.48 -13.27 -3.74
C LEU A 217 11.62 -14.27 -4.52
N ILE A 218 11.49 -14.14 -5.84
CA ILE A 218 10.64 -15.02 -6.67
C ILE A 218 11.01 -16.49 -6.48
N LYS A 219 12.31 -16.83 -6.57
CA LYS A 219 12.77 -18.22 -6.41
C LYS A 219 12.48 -18.80 -5.01
N PRO A 220 12.87 -18.11 -3.92
CA PRO A 220 12.50 -18.55 -2.57
C PRO A 220 10.99 -18.68 -2.35
N LEU A 221 10.19 -17.73 -2.86
CA LEU A 221 8.73 -17.77 -2.74
C LEU A 221 8.12 -19.00 -3.45
N ASN A 222 8.62 -19.34 -4.64
CA ASN A 222 8.19 -20.55 -5.34
C ASN A 222 8.55 -21.83 -4.56
N ALA A 223 9.70 -21.90 -3.92
CA ALA A 223 10.07 -23.03 -3.09
C ALA A 223 9.21 -23.14 -1.82
N LEU A 224 8.84 -21.99 -1.22
CA LEU A 224 7.95 -21.95 -0.05
C LEU A 224 6.53 -22.47 -0.36
N LEU A 225 6.07 -22.39 -1.61
CA LEU A 225 4.79 -23.01 -2.02
C LEU A 225 4.80 -24.52 -1.79
N LEU A 226 5.94 -25.18 -2.01
CA LEU A 226 6.10 -26.64 -1.84
C LEU A 226 6.23 -27.05 -0.36
N GLY A 227 6.45 -26.09 0.53
CA GLY A 227 6.60 -26.30 1.95
C GLY A 227 7.98 -25.91 2.49
N GLU A 228 8.03 -25.52 3.76
CA GLU A 228 9.27 -25.05 4.40
C GLU A 228 10.35 -26.15 4.40
N ARG A 229 10.00 -27.39 4.81
CA ARG A 229 10.92 -28.53 4.81
C ARG A 229 11.49 -28.84 3.43
N TYR A 230 10.65 -28.73 2.39
CA TYR A 230 11.09 -28.94 1.02
C TYR A 230 12.05 -27.83 0.56
N ALA A 231 11.73 -26.56 0.88
CA ALA A 231 12.60 -25.44 0.59
C ALA A 231 13.96 -25.54 1.31
N GLU A 232 13.99 -26.00 2.56
CA GLU A 232 15.23 -26.27 3.30
C GLU A 232 16.08 -27.34 2.61
N ASN A 233 15.46 -28.43 2.14
CA ASN A 233 16.16 -29.50 1.40
C ASN A 233 16.73 -28.99 0.06
N LEU A 234 16.17 -27.94 -0.52
CA LEU A 234 16.73 -27.23 -1.68
C LEU A 234 17.85 -26.23 -1.31
N GLY A 235 18.28 -26.18 -0.05
CA GLY A 235 19.33 -25.29 0.44
C GLY A 235 18.88 -23.86 0.73
N ILE A 236 17.56 -23.61 0.80
CA ILE A 236 17.03 -22.28 1.09
C ILE A 236 17.01 -22.05 2.61
N ASN A 237 17.69 -21.00 3.07
CA ASN A 237 17.62 -20.58 4.44
C ASN A 237 16.29 -19.83 4.71
N ILE A 238 15.32 -20.53 5.32
CA ILE A 238 13.96 -20.01 5.57
C ILE A 238 13.99 -18.75 6.44
N ARG A 239 14.84 -18.70 7.46
CA ARG A 239 14.95 -17.52 8.35
C ARG A 239 15.42 -16.28 7.58
N TYR A 240 16.42 -16.45 6.73
CA TYR A 240 16.97 -15.37 5.91
C TYR A 240 15.89 -14.84 4.93
N VAL A 241 15.21 -15.74 4.23
CA VAL A 241 14.14 -15.38 3.29
C VAL A 241 13.00 -14.67 4.02
N ARG A 242 12.58 -15.20 5.19
CA ARG A 242 11.51 -14.59 6.00
C ARG A 242 11.89 -13.18 6.46
N ASN A 243 13.11 -12.97 6.93
CA ASN A 243 13.55 -11.65 7.38
C ASN A 243 13.62 -10.65 6.23
N TRP A 244 14.13 -11.05 5.07
CA TRP A 244 14.13 -10.21 3.87
C TRP A 244 12.72 -9.86 3.40
N LEU A 245 11.83 -10.85 3.36
CA LEU A 245 10.44 -10.67 3.00
C LEU A 245 9.73 -9.68 3.95
N LEU A 246 9.91 -9.87 5.26
CA LEU A 246 9.36 -8.97 6.26
C LEU A 246 9.98 -7.57 6.15
N GLY A 247 11.29 -7.46 5.93
CA GLY A 247 11.98 -6.17 5.75
C GLY A 247 11.45 -5.39 4.54
N ILE A 248 11.34 -6.04 3.38
CA ILE A 248 10.78 -5.43 2.16
C ILE A 248 9.31 -5.04 2.37
N THR A 249 8.51 -5.94 2.93
CA THR A 249 7.09 -5.67 3.21
C THR A 249 6.94 -4.49 4.17
N GLY A 250 7.76 -4.45 5.21
CA GLY A 250 7.74 -3.37 6.19
C GLY A 250 8.14 -2.03 5.59
N LEU A 251 9.21 -2.00 4.80
CA LEU A 251 9.65 -0.79 4.13
C LEU A 251 8.57 -0.24 3.18
N LEU A 252 8.04 -1.11 2.31
CA LEU A 252 6.98 -0.73 1.36
C LEU A 252 5.71 -0.28 2.08
N THR A 253 5.31 -0.97 3.15
CA THR A 253 4.14 -0.59 3.94
C THR A 253 4.39 0.72 4.68
N ALA A 254 5.56 0.90 5.29
CA ALA A 254 5.90 2.11 6.02
C ALA A 254 5.87 3.34 5.11
N ILE A 255 6.52 3.28 3.94
CA ILE A 255 6.56 4.41 3.00
C ILE A 255 5.17 4.72 2.44
N THR A 256 4.42 3.71 2.03
CA THR A 256 3.05 3.93 1.50
C THR A 256 2.11 4.47 2.57
N THR A 257 2.14 3.93 3.80
CA THR A 257 1.28 4.40 4.88
C THR A 257 1.67 5.79 5.37
N ALA A 258 2.97 6.12 5.42
CA ALA A 258 3.43 7.45 5.81
C ALA A 258 2.91 8.55 4.88
N PHE A 259 2.95 8.32 3.57
CA PHE A 259 2.52 9.31 2.58
C PHE A 259 1.01 9.28 2.29
N CYS A 260 0.40 8.10 2.24
CA CYS A 260 -0.99 7.93 1.78
C CYS A 260 -1.98 7.69 2.93
N GLY A 261 -1.50 7.61 4.17
CA GLY A 261 -2.28 7.06 5.28
C GLY A 261 -2.43 5.53 5.20
N PRO A 262 -3.13 4.92 6.15
CA PRO A 262 -3.34 3.47 6.17
C PRO A 262 -4.32 3.07 5.07
N VAL A 263 -3.82 2.50 3.96
CA VAL A 263 -4.66 2.01 2.85
C VAL A 263 -5.02 0.55 3.08
N ALA A 264 -6.31 0.28 3.14
CA ALA A 264 -6.86 -1.06 3.38
C ALA A 264 -7.17 -1.81 2.08
N PHE A 265 -7.32 -3.13 2.18
CA PHE A 265 -7.82 -4.07 1.16
C PHE A 265 -6.97 -4.26 -0.10
N ILE A 266 -6.23 -3.30 -0.61
CA ILE A 266 -5.42 -3.47 -1.83
C ILE A 266 -4.46 -4.65 -1.67
N GLY A 267 -3.66 -4.67 -0.59
CA GLY A 267 -2.72 -5.76 -0.32
C GLY A 267 -3.38 -7.11 -0.05
N LEU A 268 -4.65 -7.11 0.35
CA LEU A 268 -5.38 -8.35 0.61
C LEU A 268 -6.06 -8.89 -0.65
N ALA A 269 -6.78 -8.05 -1.40
CA ALA A 269 -7.63 -8.47 -2.50
C ALA A 269 -6.87 -8.67 -3.83
N VAL A 270 -5.92 -7.79 -4.15
CA VAL A 270 -5.24 -7.80 -5.45
C VAL A 270 -4.47 -9.10 -5.73
N PRO A 271 -3.73 -9.71 -4.79
CA PRO A 271 -3.08 -11.00 -5.04
C PRO A 271 -4.07 -12.11 -5.43
N HIS A 272 -5.29 -12.06 -4.88
CA HIS A 272 -6.35 -13.01 -5.27
C HIS A 272 -6.85 -12.73 -6.68
N ILE A 273 -7.08 -11.47 -7.04
CA ILE A 273 -7.46 -11.08 -8.41
C ILE A 273 -6.40 -11.59 -9.39
N ALA A 274 -5.11 -11.36 -9.11
CA ALA A 274 -4.02 -11.80 -9.96
C ALA A 274 -3.98 -13.35 -10.12
N ARG A 275 -4.18 -14.11 -9.02
CA ARG A 275 -4.26 -15.58 -9.07
C ARG A 275 -5.46 -16.07 -9.87
N MET A 276 -6.63 -15.43 -9.74
CA MET A 276 -7.84 -15.79 -10.48
C MET A 276 -7.66 -15.56 -12.00
N VAL A 277 -7.03 -14.45 -12.37
CA VAL A 277 -6.77 -14.11 -13.78
C VAL A 277 -5.73 -15.06 -14.39
N LEU A 278 -4.60 -15.26 -13.72
CA LEU A 278 -3.51 -16.09 -14.24
C LEU A 278 -3.74 -17.59 -14.08
N ARG A 279 -4.56 -17.99 -13.11
CA ARG A 279 -4.77 -19.42 -12.72
C ARG A 279 -3.46 -20.15 -12.45
N THR A 280 -2.51 -19.48 -11.80
CA THR A 280 -1.21 -20.04 -11.41
C THR A 280 -0.76 -19.50 -10.07
N ALA A 281 0.00 -20.31 -9.33
CA ALA A 281 0.69 -19.90 -8.11
C ALA A 281 2.16 -19.55 -8.36
N ASN A 282 2.69 -19.74 -9.59
CA ASN A 282 4.09 -19.49 -9.92
C ASN A 282 4.41 -17.99 -9.88
N HIS A 283 5.26 -17.59 -8.93
CA HIS A 283 5.64 -16.20 -8.69
C HIS A 283 6.40 -15.55 -9.86
N ASN A 284 7.00 -16.32 -10.78
CA ASN A 284 7.62 -15.74 -11.99
C ASN A 284 6.62 -14.92 -12.82
N SER A 285 5.38 -15.38 -12.91
CA SER A 285 4.32 -14.66 -13.62
C SER A 285 3.40 -13.91 -12.66
N LEU A 286 3.16 -14.48 -11.48
CA LEU A 286 2.19 -13.95 -10.54
C LEU A 286 2.65 -12.63 -9.90
N LEU A 287 3.93 -12.51 -9.53
CA LEU A 287 4.43 -11.34 -8.83
C LEU A 287 4.40 -10.08 -9.72
N PRO A 288 4.94 -10.09 -10.98
CA PRO A 288 4.82 -8.94 -11.87
C PRO A 288 3.38 -8.56 -12.17
N VAL A 289 2.51 -9.55 -12.42
CA VAL A 289 1.09 -9.29 -12.69
C VAL A 289 0.39 -8.73 -11.45
N THR A 290 0.79 -9.15 -10.24
CA THR A 290 0.24 -8.59 -8.99
C THR A 290 0.62 -7.12 -8.82
N ILE A 291 1.87 -6.73 -9.14
CA ILE A 291 2.31 -5.32 -9.12
C ILE A 291 1.44 -4.49 -10.06
N LEU A 292 1.30 -4.93 -11.32
CA LEU A 292 0.51 -4.22 -12.32
C LEU A 292 -0.98 -4.16 -11.92
N SER A 293 -1.54 -5.28 -11.45
CA SER A 293 -2.94 -5.31 -10.98
C SER A 293 -3.17 -4.38 -9.80
N GLY A 294 -2.18 -4.27 -8.89
CA GLY A 294 -2.22 -3.34 -7.76
C GLY A 294 -2.29 -1.89 -8.19
N GLY A 295 -1.42 -1.51 -9.13
CA GLY A 295 -1.44 -0.18 -9.73
C GLY A 295 -2.76 0.13 -10.45
N ALA A 296 -3.29 -0.83 -11.24
CA ALA A 296 -4.56 -0.66 -11.93
C ALA A 296 -5.74 -0.49 -10.95
N VAL A 297 -5.82 -1.33 -9.91
CA VAL A 297 -6.88 -1.24 -8.89
C VAL A 297 -6.78 0.07 -8.11
N ALA A 298 -5.58 0.52 -7.74
CA ALA A 298 -5.40 1.78 -7.02
C ALA A 298 -5.77 2.98 -7.89
N LEU A 299 -5.40 3.00 -9.18
CA LEU A 299 -5.82 4.03 -10.13
C LEU A 299 -7.35 4.06 -10.32
N LEU A 300 -7.99 2.89 -10.37
CA LEU A 300 -9.45 2.79 -10.43
C LEU A 300 -10.09 3.33 -9.15
N CYS A 301 -9.58 2.97 -7.96
CA CYS A 301 -10.06 3.50 -6.69
C CYS A 301 -9.91 5.02 -6.63
N ASN A 302 -8.75 5.56 -7.06
CA ASN A 302 -8.52 6.99 -7.09
C ASN A 302 -9.50 7.72 -8.01
N LEU A 303 -9.76 7.16 -9.20
CA LEU A 303 -10.73 7.71 -10.13
C LEU A 303 -12.13 7.77 -9.51
N ILE A 304 -12.56 6.70 -8.82
CA ILE A 304 -13.86 6.66 -8.12
C ILE A 304 -13.91 7.70 -7.00
N CYS A 305 -12.81 7.94 -6.28
CA CYS A 305 -12.76 8.95 -5.21
C CYS A 305 -13.03 10.37 -5.73
N VAL A 306 -12.66 10.70 -6.96
CA VAL A 306 -12.81 12.04 -7.55
C VAL A 306 -14.08 12.20 -8.40
N LEU A 307 -14.84 11.12 -8.67
CA LEU A 307 -16.07 11.16 -9.48
C LEU A 307 -17.17 12.10 -8.99
N PRO A 308 -17.38 12.32 -7.66
CA PRO A 308 -18.39 13.28 -7.22
C PRO A 308 -18.15 14.72 -7.66
N GLY A 309 -16.96 15.04 -8.17
CA GLY A 309 -16.65 16.37 -8.71
C GLY A 309 -16.77 17.45 -7.64
N GLU A 310 -17.63 18.44 -7.90
CA GLU A 310 -17.84 19.57 -6.99
C GLU A 310 -18.43 19.19 -5.62
N ALA A 311 -19.07 18.02 -5.49
CA ALA A 311 -19.62 17.54 -4.23
C ALA A 311 -18.54 17.09 -3.22
N GLY A 312 -17.28 17.00 -3.65
CA GLY A 312 -16.14 16.66 -2.81
C GLY A 312 -15.41 15.39 -3.25
N ILE A 313 -14.42 14.97 -2.46
CA ILE A 313 -13.61 13.78 -2.71
C ILE A 313 -14.00 12.68 -1.71
N ILE A 314 -14.37 11.51 -2.22
CA ILE A 314 -14.66 10.35 -1.38
C ILE A 314 -13.34 9.84 -0.76
N PRO A 315 -13.31 9.55 0.55
CA PRO A 315 -12.13 8.95 1.18
C PRO A 315 -11.74 7.61 0.56
N LEU A 316 -10.44 7.38 0.40
CA LEU A 316 -9.91 6.17 -0.24
C LEU A 316 -10.35 4.90 0.50
N ASN A 317 -10.32 4.92 1.84
CA ASN A 317 -10.73 3.79 2.67
C ASN A 317 -12.26 3.55 2.72
N ALA A 318 -13.07 4.38 2.09
CA ALA A 318 -14.46 4.08 1.79
C ALA A 318 -14.60 3.28 0.48
N VAL A 319 -13.75 3.55 -0.52
CA VAL A 319 -13.81 2.93 -1.85
C VAL A 319 -13.12 1.56 -1.87
N THR A 320 -11.92 1.45 -1.30
CA THR A 320 -11.11 0.21 -1.39
C THR A 320 -11.79 -1.03 -0.80
N PRO A 321 -12.55 -0.97 0.33
CA PRO A 321 -13.29 -2.12 0.84
C PRO A 321 -14.46 -2.53 -0.06
N ILE A 322 -15.14 -1.55 -0.68
CA ILE A 322 -16.28 -1.83 -1.59
C ILE A 322 -15.81 -2.69 -2.78
N ILE A 323 -14.60 -2.45 -3.28
CA ILE A 323 -14.00 -3.24 -4.36
C ILE A 323 -13.38 -4.53 -3.81
N GLY A 324 -12.66 -4.44 -2.70
CA GLY A 324 -11.84 -5.54 -2.17
C GLY A 324 -12.64 -6.60 -1.43
N ALA A 325 -13.63 -6.24 -0.62
CA ALA A 325 -14.37 -7.19 0.20
C ALA A 325 -15.17 -8.21 -0.63
N PRO A 326 -15.88 -7.84 -1.72
CA PRO A 326 -16.57 -8.84 -2.56
C PRO A 326 -15.62 -9.88 -3.16
N VAL A 327 -14.40 -9.45 -3.55
CA VAL A 327 -13.38 -10.36 -4.09
C VAL A 327 -12.98 -11.39 -3.02
N ILE A 328 -12.73 -10.94 -1.80
CA ILE A 328 -12.33 -11.82 -0.70
C ILE A 328 -13.47 -12.78 -0.32
N ILE A 329 -14.69 -12.28 -0.23
CA ILE A 329 -15.89 -13.12 0.04
C ILE A 329 -16.02 -14.20 -1.04
N TYR A 330 -15.90 -13.82 -2.32
CA TYR A 330 -15.95 -14.76 -3.43
C TYR A 330 -14.87 -15.84 -3.30
N VAL A 331 -13.63 -15.46 -2.99
CA VAL A 331 -12.51 -16.39 -2.80
C VAL A 331 -12.81 -17.36 -1.66
N ILE A 332 -13.28 -16.88 -0.51
CA ILE A 332 -13.60 -17.73 0.65
C ILE A 332 -14.73 -18.71 0.33
N VAL A 333 -15.78 -18.25 -0.34
CA VAL A 333 -16.93 -19.09 -0.70
C VAL A 333 -16.54 -20.12 -1.77
N SER A 334 -15.74 -19.73 -2.77
CA SER A 334 -15.31 -20.61 -3.86
C SER A 334 -14.33 -21.69 -3.42
N GLN A 335 -13.59 -21.46 -2.33
CA GLN A 335 -12.67 -22.47 -1.75
C GLN A 335 -13.40 -23.58 -0.95
N ARG A 336 -14.72 -23.54 -0.81
CA ARG A 336 -15.52 -24.63 -0.20
C ARG A 336 -15.61 -25.89 -1.06
N GLY A 337 -15.08 -25.92 -2.28
CA GLY A 337 -14.76 -27.15 -3.01
C GLY A 337 -13.49 -27.81 -2.44
N PRO A 338 -13.27 -29.15 -2.65
CA PRO A 338 -12.14 -29.86 -2.05
C PRO A 338 -10.83 -29.12 -2.35
N GLN A 339 -10.09 -28.82 -1.28
CA GLN A 339 -8.84 -28.07 -1.31
C GLN A 339 -7.87 -28.69 -2.32
N ARG A 340 -7.76 -28.09 -3.50
CA ARG A 340 -6.67 -28.34 -4.44
C ARG A 340 -5.56 -27.30 -4.17
N PHE A 341 -4.94 -27.42 -3.02
CA PHE A 341 -3.55 -27.02 -2.82
C PHE A 341 -2.67 -28.22 -3.17
N ASN A 342 -2.46 -28.47 -4.44
CA ASN A 342 -1.37 -29.27 -4.97
C ASN A 342 -0.41 -28.36 -5.72
#